data_a4a0cb0d05bc9e3f4577947980cb4174
#
_entry.id   a4a0cb0d05bc9e3f4577947980cb4174
#
_cell.length_a   1.000
_cell.length_b   1.000
_cell.length_c   1.000
_cell.angle_alpha   90.00
_cell.angle_beta   90.00
_cell.angle_gamma   90.00
#
_symmetry.space_group_name_H-M   'P 1'
#
loop_
_entity.id
_entity.type
_entity.pdbx_description
1 polymer ?
#
loop_
_entity_poly.entity_id
_entity_poly.type
_entity_poly.pdbx_seq_one_letter_code
_entity_poly.pdbx_strand_id
1 'polypeptide(L)'
;GPFRDAAESAPQFGDRRTYQMDPANAGEALREAALDVAEGADLLMVKPALAYLDIIHRVKQAHPGVPLAAYNVSGEYAMVKAAAEAGWIDEQGVALESLLAIKRAGADMILTYFAKDACRWLG
;
A
#
# COMPACT_ATOMS: atom_id res chain seq x y z
N GLY A 1 11.75 -5.79 -1.43
CA GLY A 1 10.83 -6.90 -1.36
C GLY A 1 10.44 -7.43 -2.72
N PRO A 2 9.63 -8.48 -2.79
CA PRO A 2 9.32 -9.14 -4.05
C PRO A 2 8.59 -8.26 -5.08
N PHE A 3 7.92 -7.24 -4.62
CA PHE A 3 7.17 -6.34 -5.51
C PHE A 3 8.01 -5.23 -6.12
N ARG A 4 9.25 -5.07 -5.66
CA ARG A 4 10.10 -4.00 -6.14
C ARG A 4 10.41 -4.10 -7.62
N ASP A 5 10.76 -5.29 -8.10
CA ASP A 5 11.09 -5.49 -9.51
C ASP A 5 9.88 -5.29 -10.41
N ALA A 6 8.71 -5.73 -9.97
CA ALA A 6 7.48 -5.58 -10.74
C ALA A 6 7.01 -4.13 -10.79
N ALA A 7 7.20 -3.39 -9.72
CA ALA A 7 6.68 -2.04 -9.59
C ALA A 7 7.66 -0.96 -10.02
N GLU A 8 8.96 -1.25 -9.99
CA GLU A 8 10.01 -0.26 -10.21
C GLU A 8 9.76 1.02 -9.40
N SER A 9 9.30 0.85 -8.18
CA SER A 9 8.76 1.95 -7.39
C SER A 9 9.84 2.66 -6.61
N ALA A 10 9.61 3.96 -6.37
CA ALA A 10 10.43 4.71 -5.43
C ALA A 10 10.26 4.14 -4.02
N PRO A 11 11.24 4.34 -3.14
CA PRO A 11 11.10 3.89 -1.77
C PRO A 11 9.96 4.61 -1.07
N GLN A 12 9.31 3.91 -0.15
CA GLN A 12 8.16 4.46 0.55
C GLN A 12 8.57 5.43 1.65
N PHE A 13 9.74 5.21 2.27
CA PHE A 13 10.27 6.05 3.34
C PHE A 13 11.73 6.35 3.07
N GLY A 14 12.04 7.47 2.44
CA GLY A 14 13.40 7.89 2.17
C GLY A 14 14.09 7.11 1.04
N ASP A 15 15.43 7.07 1.07
CA ASP A 15 16.23 6.43 0.04
C ASP A 15 16.12 4.90 0.13
N ARG A 16 15.72 4.27 -0.97
CA ARG A 16 15.52 2.82 -1.03
C ARG A 16 16.80 2.04 -0.68
N ARG A 17 17.95 2.56 -1.07
CA ARG A 17 19.23 1.89 -0.78
C ARG A 17 19.56 1.90 0.70
N THR A 18 19.07 2.91 1.42
CA THR A 18 19.30 3.08 2.85
C THR A 18 18.20 2.49 3.68
N TYR A 19 16.95 2.60 3.21
CA TYR A 19 15.77 2.30 4.00
C TYR A 19 14.97 1.11 3.49
N GLN A 20 15.61 0.19 2.82
CA GLN A 20 14.91 -1.05 2.46
C GLN A 20 14.67 -1.83 3.75
N MET A 21 13.43 -1.75 4.24
CA MET A 21 13.08 -2.31 5.54
C MET A 21 13.04 -3.82 5.53
N ASP A 22 13.36 -4.41 6.67
CA ASP A 22 13.14 -5.82 6.94
C ASP A 22 11.62 -6.05 6.98
N PRO A 23 11.05 -6.88 6.08
CA PRO A 23 9.61 -7.11 6.07
C PRO A 23 9.05 -7.68 7.37
N ALA A 24 9.90 -8.30 8.19
CA ALA A 24 9.47 -8.89 9.46
C ALA A 24 9.45 -7.88 10.60
N ASN A 25 9.89 -6.64 10.37
CA ASN A 25 10.06 -5.67 11.45
C ASN A 25 9.11 -4.48 11.35
N ALA A 26 7.95 -4.60 12.01
CA ALA A 26 6.97 -3.52 12.05
C ALA A 26 7.48 -2.28 12.81
N GLY A 27 8.30 -2.48 13.84
CA GLY A 27 8.87 -1.38 14.61
C GLY A 27 9.77 -0.48 13.78
N GLU A 28 10.47 -1.04 12.82
CA GLU A 28 11.31 -0.27 11.90
C GLU A 28 10.46 0.67 11.04
N ALA A 29 9.31 0.19 10.55
CA ALA A 29 8.39 1.02 9.76
C ALA A 29 7.88 2.19 10.58
N LEU A 30 7.52 1.97 11.84
CA LEU A 30 7.04 3.04 12.72
C LEU A 30 8.13 4.07 12.99
N ARG A 31 9.36 3.62 13.17
CA ARG A 31 10.50 4.50 13.41
C ARG A 31 10.79 5.37 12.19
N GLU A 32 10.76 4.77 11.00
CA GLU A 32 10.98 5.52 9.76
C GLU A 32 9.88 6.55 9.53
N ALA A 33 8.63 6.19 9.80
CA ALA A 33 7.51 7.12 9.68
C ALA A 33 7.69 8.30 10.65
N ALA A 34 8.09 8.03 11.87
CA ALA A 34 8.31 9.09 12.87
C ALA A 34 9.43 10.04 12.44
N LEU A 35 10.51 9.50 11.87
CA LEU A 35 11.61 10.32 11.36
C LEU A 35 11.13 11.20 10.21
N ASP A 36 10.36 10.65 9.28
CA ASP A 36 9.84 11.42 8.15
C ASP A 36 8.93 12.55 8.61
N VAL A 37 8.06 12.28 9.58
CA VAL A 37 7.18 13.30 10.14
C VAL A 37 8.00 14.40 10.83
N ALA A 38 9.02 14.01 11.60
CA ALA A 38 9.90 14.95 12.27
C ALA A 38 10.67 15.85 11.29
N GLU A 39 10.96 15.33 10.10
CA GLU A 39 11.63 16.05 9.03
C GLU A 39 10.67 16.90 8.18
N GLY A 40 9.39 16.90 8.50
CA GLY A 40 8.40 17.75 7.84
C GLY A 40 7.67 17.10 6.68
N ALA A 41 7.57 15.77 6.64
CA ALA A 41 6.82 15.10 5.59
C ALA A 41 5.35 15.55 5.61
N ASP A 42 4.82 15.90 4.44
CA ASP A 42 3.42 16.29 4.30
C ASP A 42 2.51 15.09 4.10
N LEU A 43 3.08 13.95 3.75
CA LEU A 43 2.36 12.75 3.35
C LEU A 43 3.24 11.53 3.62
N LEU A 44 2.63 10.48 4.14
CA LEU A 44 3.29 9.18 4.31
C LEU A 44 2.69 8.19 3.31
N MET A 45 3.48 7.20 2.89
CA MET A 45 3.01 6.17 1.98
C MET A 45 3.49 4.80 2.42
N VAL A 46 2.60 3.81 2.37
CA VAL A 46 2.92 2.41 2.61
C VAL A 46 2.75 1.63 1.32
N LYS A 47 3.74 0.84 0.96
CA LYS A 47 3.69 -0.06 -0.20
C LYS A 47 4.62 -1.27 0.01
N PRO A 48 4.27 -2.43 -0.50
CA PRO A 48 2.98 -2.76 -1.11
C PRO A 48 1.88 -2.80 -0.05
N ALA A 49 0.66 -2.43 -0.44
CA ALA A 49 -0.40 -2.23 0.53
C ALA A 49 -0.90 -3.50 1.20
N LEU A 50 -1.18 -4.53 0.40
CA LEU A 50 -1.89 -5.72 0.90
C LEU A 50 -1.06 -6.55 1.87
N ALA A 51 0.24 -6.61 1.70
CA ALA A 51 1.12 -7.33 2.62
C ALA A 51 1.39 -6.55 3.90
N TYR A 52 1.01 -5.27 3.95
CA TYR A 52 1.33 -4.36 5.05
C TYR A 52 0.11 -3.64 5.60
N LEU A 53 -1.05 -4.30 5.60
CA LEU A 53 -2.27 -3.70 6.17
C LEU A 53 -2.09 -3.35 7.65
N ASP A 54 -1.36 -4.17 8.39
CA ASP A 54 -1.04 -3.92 9.79
C ASP A 54 -0.16 -2.68 9.96
N ILE A 55 0.78 -2.46 9.04
CA ILE A 55 1.65 -1.28 9.05
C ILE A 55 0.84 -0.03 8.75
N ILE A 56 -0.06 -0.09 7.76
CA ILE A 56 -0.97 1.02 7.47
C ILE A 56 -1.73 1.41 8.73
N HIS A 57 -2.28 0.43 9.42
CA HIS A 57 -3.04 0.67 10.64
C HIS A 57 -2.19 1.33 11.73
N ARG A 58 -1.01 0.78 11.98
CA ARG A 58 -0.11 1.29 13.02
C ARG A 58 0.39 2.69 12.72
N VAL A 59 0.77 2.95 11.47
CA VAL A 59 1.26 4.28 11.06
C VAL A 59 0.14 5.31 11.22
N LYS A 60 -1.08 4.98 10.79
CA LYS A 60 -2.21 5.90 10.93
C LYS A 60 -2.55 6.16 12.40
N GLN A 61 -2.47 5.13 13.24
CA GLN A 61 -2.69 5.29 14.66
C GLN A 61 -1.64 6.22 15.30
N ALA A 62 -0.39 6.08 14.90
CA ALA A 62 0.71 6.87 15.45
C ALA A 62 0.71 8.32 14.95
N HIS A 63 0.23 8.56 13.72
CA HIS A 63 0.26 9.88 13.09
C HIS A 63 -1.09 10.23 12.45
N PRO A 64 -2.16 10.35 13.26
CA PRO A 64 -3.51 10.50 12.71
C PRO A 64 -3.71 11.81 11.94
N GLY A 65 -2.88 12.82 12.20
CA GLY A 65 -2.98 14.12 11.51
C GLY A 65 -2.22 14.18 10.20
N VAL A 66 -1.45 13.15 9.85
CA VAL A 66 -0.65 13.13 8.62
C VAL A 66 -1.37 12.27 7.59
N PRO A 67 -1.65 12.79 6.38
CA PRO A 67 -2.28 11.97 5.33
C PRO A 67 -1.46 10.75 5.01
N LEU A 68 -2.12 9.61 4.88
CA LEU A 68 -1.48 8.33 4.61
C LEU A 68 -1.99 7.76 3.30
N ALA A 69 -1.09 7.58 2.35
CA ALA A 69 -1.37 6.91 1.09
C ALA A 69 -0.93 5.45 1.20
N ALA A 70 -1.67 4.59 0.54
CA ALA A 70 -1.28 3.19 0.37
C ALA A 70 -1.22 2.88 -1.11
N TYR A 71 -0.17 2.20 -1.53
CA TYR A 71 0.01 1.87 -2.94
C TYR A 71 -0.24 0.38 -3.16
N ASN A 72 -1.32 0.10 -3.87
CA ASN A 72 -1.67 -1.22 -4.39
C ASN A 72 -0.86 -1.42 -5.67
N VAL A 73 0.34 -1.96 -5.52
CA VAL A 73 1.38 -1.95 -6.55
C VAL A 73 1.06 -2.87 -7.73
N SER A 74 1.84 -2.71 -8.82
CA SER A 74 1.62 -3.46 -10.05
C SER A 74 1.69 -4.98 -9.85
N GLY A 75 2.52 -5.46 -8.93
CA GLY A 75 2.59 -6.89 -8.62
C GLY A 75 1.31 -7.40 -7.98
N GLU A 76 0.70 -6.62 -7.08
CA GLU A 76 -0.59 -6.98 -6.48
C GLU A 76 -1.68 -7.00 -7.55
N TYR A 77 -1.69 -5.99 -8.41
CA TYR A 77 -2.62 -5.92 -9.54
C TYR A 77 -2.45 -7.15 -10.45
N ALA A 78 -1.21 -7.48 -10.81
CA ALA A 78 -0.91 -8.60 -11.68
C ALA A 78 -1.38 -9.93 -11.08
N MET A 79 -1.23 -10.12 -9.78
CA MET A 79 -1.69 -11.35 -9.12
C MET A 79 -3.20 -11.52 -9.23
N VAL A 80 -3.96 -10.45 -9.02
CA VAL A 80 -5.42 -10.50 -9.15
C VAL A 80 -5.82 -10.76 -10.60
N LYS A 81 -5.21 -10.07 -11.56
CA LYS A 81 -5.49 -10.27 -12.99
C LYS A 81 -5.19 -11.70 -13.42
N ALA A 82 -4.05 -12.24 -13.00
CA ALA A 82 -3.65 -13.60 -13.36
C ALA A 82 -4.63 -14.64 -12.80
N ALA A 83 -5.01 -14.50 -11.54
CA ALA A 83 -5.96 -15.42 -10.92
C ALA A 83 -7.34 -15.32 -11.57
N ALA A 84 -7.76 -14.10 -11.93
CA ALA A 84 -9.04 -13.89 -12.61
C ALA A 84 -9.05 -14.53 -14.00
N GLU A 85 -7.96 -14.37 -14.76
CA GLU A 85 -7.83 -14.98 -16.09
C GLU A 85 -7.86 -16.51 -16.02
N ALA A 86 -7.30 -17.08 -14.95
CA ALA A 86 -7.34 -18.51 -14.73
C ALA A 86 -8.71 -19.02 -14.25
N GLY A 87 -9.63 -18.11 -13.98
CA GLY A 87 -10.97 -18.47 -13.52
C GLY A 87 -11.03 -18.83 -12.05
N TRP A 88 -10.00 -18.50 -11.27
CA TRP A 88 -9.93 -18.87 -9.86
C TRP A 88 -10.66 -17.91 -8.95
N ILE A 89 -10.80 -16.65 -9.38
CA ILE A 89 -11.44 -15.62 -8.58
C ILE A 89 -12.32 -14.73 -9.46
N ASP A 90 -13.24 -14.00 -8.82
CA ASP A 90 -14.00 -12.93 -9.45
C ASP A 90 -13.18 -11.64 -9.33
N GLU A 91 -12.76 -11.09 -10.46
CA GLU A 91 -11.87 -9.92 -10.48
C GLU A 91 -12.46 -8.72 -9.75
N GLN A 92 -13.69 -8.35 -10.07
CA GLN A 92 -14.33 -7.19 -9.47
C GLN A 92 -14.47 -7.36 -7.96
N GLY A 93 -14.93 -8.52 -7.53
CA GLY A 93 -15.13 -8.81 -6.11
C GLY A 93 -13.84 -8.73 -5.33
N VAL A 94 -12.78 -9.38 -5.81
CA VAL A 94 -11.49 -9.40 -5.12
C VAL A 94 -10.83 -8.03 -5.14
N ALA A 95 -10.88 -7.32 -6.28
CA ALA A 95 -10.31 -5.98 -6.37
C ALA A 95 -10.98 -5.01 -5.40
N LEU A 96 -12.31 -4.99 -5.35
CA LEU A 96 -13.04 -4.11 -4.45
C LEU A 96 -12.83 -4.47 -2.98
N GLU A 97 -12.78 -5.76 -2.66
CA GLU A 97 -12.50 -6.20 -1.30
C GLU A 97 -11.11 -5.79 -0.86
N SER A 98 -10.12 -5.91 -1.75
CA SER A 98 -8.76 -5.48 -1.48
C SER A 98 -8.67 -3.98 -1.19
N LEU A 99 -9.33 -3.17 -2.02
CA LEU A 99 -9.34 -1.73 -1.81
C LEU A 99 -10.07 -1.35 -0.51
N LEU A 100 -11.16 -2.04 -0.21
CA LEU A 100 -11.87 -1.82 1.06
C LEU A 100 -10.99 -2.17 2.26
N ALA A 101 -10.23 -3.26 2.19
CA ALA A 101 -9.32 -3.67 3.25
C ALA A 101 -8.26 -2.60 3.50
N ILE A 102 -7.71 -2.03 2.44
CA ILE A 102 -6.70 -0.96 2.54
C ILE A 102 -7.31 0.28 3.21
N LYS A 103 -8.50 0.67 2.78
CA LYS A 103 -9.21 1.81 3.38
C LYS A 103 -9.51 1.55 4.85
N ARG A 104 -10.01 0.37 5.16
CA ARG A 104 -10.35 -0.01 6.54
C ARG A 104 -9.12 0.00 7.45
N ALA A 105 -7.95 -0.35 6.90
CA ALA A 105 -6.70 -0.31 7.66
C ALA A 105 -6.31 1.12 8.06
N GLY A 106 -6.76 2.13 7.31
CA GLY A 106 -6.55 3.52 7.68
C GLY A 106 -6.00 4.43 6.59
N ALA A 107 -5.87 3.95 5.35
CA ALA A 107 -5.37 4.78 4.27
C ALA A 107 -6.38 5.88 3.93
N ASP A 108 -5.87 7.10 3.79
CA ASP A 108 -6.67 8.25 3.35
C ASP A 108 -6.78 8.29 1.83
N MET A 109 -5.77 7.75 1.13
CA MET A 109 -5.68 7.71 -0.32
C MET A 109 -5.14 6.36 -0.74
N ILE A 110 -5.61 5.88 -1.89
CA ILE A 110 -5.14 4.61 -2.45
C ILE A 110 -4.70 4.83 -3.88
N LEU A 111 -3.42 4.50 -4.16
CA LEU A 111 -2.92 4.45 -5.53
C LEU A 111 -3.08 3.01 -6.00
N THR A 112 -3.75 2.82 -7.13
CA THR A 112 -4.04 1.49 -7.63
C THR A 112 -4.24 1.50 -9.15
N TYR A 113 -3.82 0.43 -9.78
CA TYR A 113 -4.09 0.23 -11.21
C TYR A 113 -5.56 -0.10 -11.47
N PHE A 114 -6.33 -0.40 -10.41
CA PHE A 114 -7.77 -0.60 -10.52
C PHE A 114 -8.57 0.70 -10.40
N ALA A 115 -7.94 1.87 -10.32
CA ALA A 115 -8.64 3.11 -10.03
C ALA A 115 -9.79 3.39 -10.99
N LYS A 116 -9.57 3.27 -12.30
CA LYS A 116 -10.61 3.49 -13.30
C LYS A 116 -11.73 2.46 -13.21
N ASP A 117 -11.34 1.19 -13.06
CA ASP A 117 -12.31 0.11 -12.93
C ASP A 117 -13.15 0.27 -11.67
N ALA A 118 -12.50 0.61 -10.55
CA ALA A 118 -13.20 0.80 -9.28
C ALA A 118 -14.23 1.93 -9.38
N CYS A 119 -13.87 3.05 -10.01
CA CYS A 119 -14.80 4.14 -10.22
C CYS A 119 -16.00 3.70 -11.06
N ARG A 120 -15.76 2.91 -12.10
CA ARG A 120 -16.83 2.38 -12.95
C ARG A 120 -17.71 1.39 -12.17
N TRP A 121 -17.11 0.49 -11.40
CA TRP A 121 -17.85 -0.52 -10.65
C TRP A 121 -18.70 0.08 -9.53
N LEU A 122 -18.21 1.15 -8.91
CA LEU A 122 -18.92 1.78 -7.80
C LEU A 122 -19.98 2.79 -8.26
N GLY A 123 -20.00 3.08 -9.53
CA GLY A 123 -20.99 3.95 -10.11
C GLY A 123 -20.65 5.39 -10.13
#